data_997ae91de640935b8dea74159394b113
#
_entry.id   997ae91de640935b8dea74159394b113
#
_cell.length_a   1.000
_cell.length_b   1.000
_cell.length_c   1.000
_cell.angle_alpha   90.00
_cell.angle_beta   90.00
_cell.angle_gamma   90.00
#
_symmetry.space_group_name_H-M   'P 1'
#
loop_
_entity.id
_entity.type
_entity.pdbx_description
1 polymer ?
#
loop_
_entity_poly.entity_id
_entity_poly.type
_entity_poly.pdbx_seq_one_letter_code
_entity_poly.pdbx_strand_id
1 'polypeptide(L)'
;HWPLSGYFPLLIVLPSVLRQCYHWSRSRWNRVIARRLVICIPMLGFTGTIIALIGVGSQAYQSPLQSLLGNGVLSNKMAGWKPFTAHTAQLIKQRFPKEQPIIITDNYYTAAQVEFAGLSNETYTLDRDKAVRDGRIAQLQLWQKDESGLRTVLNRPVLYINEDSTLTLPDKYGLLGIMCQYVNSIELADELILFNGDKRFSYYLADRIIDRQSRPDFRSFPCPYPPRAWIDYPEAEAELSSTVDIRGWAYNEDIGVQAVYLIIDDQRIGRARYSIRREDVVDAMGVQSDPNAPILGYSYRLDTTSFSNGYHQLAIEIENLQGTSYREGERVVRIRN
;
A
#
# COMPACT_ATOMS: atom_id res chain seq x y z
N HIS A 1 7.64 -15.70 10.88
CA HIS A 1 8.37 -16.88 11.38
C HIS A 1 8.26 -18.02 10.40
N TRP A 2 9.33 -18.29 9.66
CA TRP A 2 9.40 -19.44 8.78
C TRP A 2 10.24 -20.51 9.48
N PRO A 3 9.62 -21.51 10.08
CA PRO A 3 10.35 -22.58 10.77
C PRO A 3 10.92 -23.63 9.80
N LEU A 4 11.26 -23.21 8.54
CA LEU A 4 11.71 -24.13 7.51
C LEU A 4 12.93 -24.94 7.97
N SER A 5 13.85 -24.32 8.69
CA SER A 5 15.00 -24.98 9.31
C SER A 5 14.60 -26.03 10.33
N GLY A 6 13.48 -25.88 11.02
CA GLY A 6 12.94 -26.86 11.96
C GLY A 6 12.38 -28.12 11.31
N TYR A 7 12.05 -28.06 10.01
CA TYR A 7 11.54 -29.22 9.25
C TYR A 7 12.65 -30.07 8.62
N PHE A 8 13.87 -29.57 8.49
CA PHE A 8 14.99 -30.35 7.93
C PHE A 8 15.22 -31.69 8.66
N PRO A 9 15.23 -31.77 9.99
CA PRO A 9 15.36 -33.06 10.70
C PRO A 9 14.24 -34.04 10.35
N LEU A 10 13.02 -33.54 10.08
CA LEU A 10 11.89 -34.37 9.68
C LEU A 10 12.11 -35.03 8.33
N LEU A 11 12.80 -34.36 7.40
CA LEU A 11 13.14 -34.95 6.09
C LEU A 11 14.09 -36.11 6.20
N ILE A 12 15.00 -36.12 7.20
CA ILE A 12 15.94 -37.22 7.47
C ILE A 12 15.19 -38.42 8.02
N VAL A 13 14.18 -38.17 8.87
CA VAL A 13 13.40 -39.26 9.52
C VAL A 13 12.28 -39.81 8.61
N LEU A 14 11.81 -38.97 7.65
CA LEU A 14 10.67 -39.27 6.79
C LEU A 14 10.76 -40.63 6.08
N PRO A 15 11.89 -41.08 5.46
CA PRO A 15 12.01 -42.38 4.84
C PRO A 15 11.75 -43.55 5.80
N SER A 16 12.24 -43.42 7.04
CA SER A 16 12.04 -44.43 8.09
C SER A 16 10.58 -44.51 8.52
N VAL A 17 9.92 -43.37 8.69
CA VAL A 17 8.51 -43.27 9.05
C VAL A 17 7.65 -43.84 7.92
N LEU A 18 7.91 -43.49 6.68
CA LEU A 18 7.19 -44.04 5.50
C LEU A 18 7.32 -45.54 5.39
N ARG A 19 8.52 -46.06 5.67
CA ARG A 19 8.76 -47.54 5.70
C ARG A 19 7.96 -48.20 6.81
N GLN A 20 7.94 -47.63 8.03
CA GLN A 20 7.14 -48.15 9.14
C GLN A 20 5.64 -48.06 8.84
N CYS A 21 5.15 -46.97 8.27
CA CYS A 21 3.76 -46.82 7.82
C CYS A 21 3.39 -47.85 6.75
N TYR A 22 4.31 -48.14 5.83
CA TYR A 22 4.09 -49.19 4.82
C TYR A 22 3.96 -50.57 5.48
N HIS A 23 4.88 -50.97 6.40
CA HIS A 23 4.82 -52.26 7.07
C HIS A 23 3.57 -52.40 7.95
N TRP A 24 3.20 -51.30 8.68
CA TRP A 24 1.99 -51.26 9.48
C TRP A 24 0.73 -51.36 8.60
N SER A 25 0.66 -50.61 7.52
CA SER A 25 -0.46 -50.64 6.58
C SER A 25 -0.59 -52.00 5.92
N ARG A 26 0.54 -52.68 5.59
CA ARG A 26 0.55 -54.00 5.01
C ARG A 26 0.09 -55.11 5.99
N SER A 27 0.31 -54.90 7.29
CA SER A 27 -0.15 -55.86 8.31
C SER A 27 -1.64 -55.73 8.62
N ARG A 28 -2.22 -54.54 8.40
CA ARG A 28 -3.59 -54.21 8.75
C ARG A 28 -4.56 -54.28 7.55
N TRP A 29 -4.07 -54.01 6.34
CA TRP A 29 -4.85 -53.91 5.12
C TRP A 29 -4.28 -54.78 3.98
N ASN A 30 -5.08 -54.94 2.91
CA ASN A 30 -4.65 -55.65 1.71
C ASN A 30 -3.37 -54.99 1.13
N ARG A 31 -2.47 -55.80 0.58
CA ARG A 31 -1.22 -55.42 -0.07
C ARG A 31 -1.39 -54.31 -1.13
N VAL A 32 -2.52 -54.34 -1.83
CA VAL A 32 -2.85 -53.33 -2.87
C VAL A 32 -3.09 -51.96 -2.27
N ILE A 33 -3.82 -51.85 -1.13
CA ILE A 33 -4.09 -50.58 -0.42
C ILE A 33 -2.81 -50.00 0.13
N ALA A 34 -1.96 -50.79 0.80
CA ALA A 34 -0.67 -50.37 1.32
C ALA A 34 0.23 -49.78 0.22
N ARG A 35 0.31 -50.44 -0.94
CA ARG A 35 1.08 -49.97 -2.09
C ARG A 35 0.52 -48.68 -2.66
N ARG A 36 -0.80 -48.51 -2.75
CA ARG A 36 -1.44 -47.29 -3.22
C ARG A 36 -1.13 -46.10 -2.28
N LEU A 37 -1.21 -46.30 -0.98
CA LEU A 37 -0.90 -45.20 0.01
C LEU A 37 0.54 -44.77 -0.12
N VAL A 38 1.51 -45.67 -0.22
CA VAL A 38 2.94 -45.36 -0.35
C VAL A 38 3.25 -44.62 -1.66
N ILE A 39 2.49 -44.82 -2.71
CA ILE A 39 2.64 -44.10 -3.97
C ILE A 39 1.89 -42.77 -3.94
N CYS A 40 0.65 -42.73 -3.43
CA CYS A 40 -0.18 -41.55 -3.44
C CYS A 40 0.38 -40.41 -2.57
N ILE A 41 0.99 -40.70 -1.40
CA ILE A 41 1.52 -39.67 -0.49
C ILE A 41 2.66 -38.86 -1.15
N PRO A 42 3.72 -39.48 -1.72
CA PRO A 42 4.76 -38.75 -2.43
C PRO A 42 4.24 -38.01 -3.66
N MET A 43 3.28 -38.64 -4.42
CA MET A 43 2.67 -37.99 -5.58
C MET A 43 1.90 -36.73 -5.19
N LEU A 44 1.12 -36.75 -4.10
CA LEU A 44 0.43 -35.58 -3.58
C LEU A 44 1.42 -34.50 -3.16
N GLY A 45 2.50 -34.84 -2.46
CA GLY A 45 3.55 -33.92 -2.07
C GLY A 45 4.23 -33.29 -3.29
N PHE A 46 4.59 -34.09 -4.28
CA PHE A 46 5.20 -33.59 -5.51
C PHE A 46 4.26 -32.70 -6.33
N THR A 47 3.00 -33.10 -6.47
CA THR A 47 1.98 -32.30 -7.15
C THR A 47 1.75 -30.97 -6.42
N GLY A 48 1.65 -31.00 -5.09
CA GLY A 48 1.53 -29.80 -4.26
C GLY A 48 2.73 -28.87 -4.44
N THR A 49 3.94 -29.42 -4.49
CA THR A 49 5.16 -28.62 -4.75
C THR A 49 5.13 -27.97 -6.13
N ILE A 50 4.73 -28.71 -7.17
CA ILE A 50 4.60 -28.17 -8.54
C ILE A 50 3.56 -27.03 -8.56
N ILE A 51 2.40 -27.23 -7.95
CA ILE A 51 1.36 -26.19 -7.86
C ILE A 51 1.90 -24.95 -7.15
N ALA A 52 2.61 -25.12 -6.04
CA ALA A 52 3.24 -24.02 -5.32
C ALA A 52 4.28 -23.28 -6.18
N LEU A 53 5.14 -24.01 -6.91
CA LEU A 53 6.11 -23.43 -7.84
C LEU A 53 5.46 -22.68 -8.99
N ILE A 54 4.37 -23.21 -9.56
CA ILE A 54 3.57 -22.51 -10.58
C ILE A 54 2.96 -21.25 -9.98
N GLY A 55 2.40 -21.30 -8.76
CA GLY A 55 1.87 -20.14 -8.06
C GLY A 55 2.92 -19.04 -7.83
N VAL A 56 4.13 -19.40 -7.43
CA VAL A 56 5.24 -18.45 -7.29
C VAL A 56 5.69 -17.92 -8.66
N GLY A 57 5.83 -18.82 -9.65
CA GLY A 57 6.26 -18.43 -11.00
C GLY A 57 5.25 -17.52 -11.71
N SER A 58 3.95 -17.70 -11.47
CA SER A 58 2.90 -16.87 -12.06
C SER A 58 3.02 -15.40 -11.65
N GLN A 59 3.58 -15.11 -10.47
CA GLN A 59 3.81 -13.74 -10.03
C GLN A 59 4.83 -12.98 -10.90
N ALA A 60 5.80 -13.69 -11.49
CA ALA A 60 6.76 -13.10 -12.42
C ALA A 60 6.10 -12.72 -13.78
N TYR A 61 5.00 -13.35 -14.12
CA TYR A 61 4.25 -13.12 -15.37
C TYR A 61 2.90 -12.44 -15.11
N GLN A 62 2.79 -11.68 -14.04
CA GLN A 62 1.52 -11.09 -13.58
C GLN A 62 0.85 -10.22 -14.65
N SER A 63 1.58 -9.34 -15.34
CA SER A 63 1.00 -8.45 -16.35
C SER A 63 0.28 -9.19 -17.50
N PRO A 64 0.86 -10.21 -18.15
CA PRO A 64 0.15 -10.96 -19.17
C PRO A 64 -0.95 -11.86 -18.60
N LEU A 65 -0.78 -12.41 -17.39
CA LEU A 65 -1.80 -13.25 -16.77
C LEU A 65 -2.99 -12.45 -16.23
N GLN A 66 -2.78 -11.22 -15.81
CA GLN A 66 -3.85 -10.34 -15.32
C GLN A 66 -4.85 -10.00 -16.42
N SER A 67 -4.39 -9.84 -17.67
CA SER A 67 -5.29 -9.64 -18.82
C SER A 67 -6.22 -10.83 -19.08
N LEU A 68 -5.81 -12.02 -18.64
CA LEU A 68 -6.58 -13.26 -18.81
C LEU A 68 -7.44 -13.60 -17.59
N LEU A 69 -6.91 -13.38 -16.39
CA LEU A 69 -7.53 -13.81 -15.12
C LEU A 69 -8.28 -12.71 -14.38
N GLY A 70 -8.08 -11.44 -14.76
CA GLY A 70 -8.62 -10.26 -14.08
C GLY A 70 -7.72 -9.72 -12.98
N ASN A 71 -8.09 -8.54 -12.46
CA ASN A 71 -7.36 -7.84 -11.43
C ASN A 71 -7.53 -8.53 -10.05
N GLY A 72 -6.52 -8.43 -9.20
CA GLY A 72 -6.56 -8.91 -7.82
C GLY A 72 -6.54 -10.43 -7.62
N VAL A 73 -6.58 -11.24 -8.70
CA VAL A 73 -6.57 -12.72 -8.61
C VAL A 73 -5.20 -13.26 -8.24
N LEU A 74 -4.14 -12.63 -8.74
CA LEU A 74 -2.75 -13.03 -8.47
C LEU A 74 -2.14 -12.16 -7.37
N SER A 75 -1.42 -12.78 -6.44
CA SER A 75 -0.65 -12.03 -5.45
C SER A 75 0.47 -11.23 -6.12
N ASN A 76 0.56 -9.94 -5.83
CA ASN A 76 1.58 -9.04 -6.38
C ASN A 76 2.78 -8.82 -5.45
N LYS A 77 2.83 -9.48 -4.29
CA LYS A 77 3.87 -9.26 -3.26
C LYS A 77 5.29 -9.47 -3.77
N MET A 78 5.49 -10.46 -4.64
CA MET A 78 6.80 -10.78 -5.23
C MET A 78 7.01 -10.18 -6.62
N ALA A 79 5.98 -9.54 -7.19
CA ALA A 79 6.01 -8.94 -8.52
C ALA A 79 6.30 -7.43 -8.48
N GLY A 80 6.66 -6.84 -9.62
CA GLY A 80 6.80 -5.38 -9.79
C GLY A 80 8.13 -4.79 -9.33
N TRP A 81 9.07 -5.58 -8.80
CA TRP A 81 10.35 -5.06 -8.31
C TRP A 81 11.28 -4.56 -9.43
N LYS A 82 11.23 -5.16 -10.62
CA LYS A 82 12.02 -4.67 -11.77
C LYS A 82 11.58 -3.28 -12.24
N PRO A 83 10.29 -3.01 -12.53
CA PRO A 83 9.84 -1.65 -12.83
C PRO A 83 10.03 -0.69 -11.65
N PHE A 84 9.85 -1.11 -10.38
CA PHE A 84 10.18 -0.32 -9.20
C PHE A 84 11.64 0.13 -9.21
N THR A 85 12.59 -0.80 -9.42
CA THR A 85 14.03 -0.49 -9.49
C THR A 85 14.35 0.50 -10.60
N ALA A 86 13.82 0.27 -11.81
CA ALA A 86 14.06 1.14 -12.96
C ALA A 86 13.52 2.55 -12.73
N HIS A 87 12.31 2.67 -12.21
CA HIS A 87 11.66 3.94 -11.89
C HIS A 87 12.44 4.70 -10.79
N THR A 88 12.76 4.02 -9.70
CA THR A 88 13.51 4.60 -8.57
C THR A 88 14.91 5.09 -9.04
N ALA A 89 15.61 4.30 -9.84
CA ALA A 89 16.90 4.70 -10.39
C ALA A 89 16.81 5.95 -11.28
N GLN A 90 15.76 6.02 -12.10
CA GLN A 90 15.50 7.18 -12.96
C GLN A 90 15.20 8.43 -12.12
N LEU A 91 14.36 8.31 -11.10
CA LEU A 91 14.00 9.40 -10.21
C LEU A 91 15.21 9.92 -9.44
N ILE A 92 16.06 9.04 -8.89
CA ILE A 92 17.32 9.42 -8.24
C ILE A 92 18.20 10.21 -9.19
N LYS A 93 18.40 9.72 -10.40
CA LYS A 93 19.24 10.40 -11.41
C LYS A 93 18.70 11.79 -11.77
N GLN A 94 17.39 11.96 -11.85
CA GLN A 94 16.74 13.22 -12.23
C GLN A 94 16.74 14.24 -11.09
N ARG A 95 16.43 13.79 -9.87
CA ARG A 95 16.18 14.67 -8.73
C ARG A 95 17.42 14.90 -7.87
N PHE A 96 18.38 13.99 -7.89
CA PHE A 96 19.60 14.05 -7.09
C PHE A 96 20.89 13.96 -7.95
N PRO A 97 21.09 14.87 -8.93
CA PRO A 97 22.22 14.79 -9.86
C PRO A 97 23.58 15.09 -9.22
N LYS A 98 23.59 15.72 -8.05
CA LYS A 98 24.83 16.19 -7.38
C LYS A 98 25.22 15.34 -6.18
N GLU A 99 24.26 14.77 -5.49
CA GLU A 99 24.47 14.04 -4.24
C GLU A 99 23.50 12.86 -4.17
N GLN A 100 23.98 11.67 -3.86
CA GLN A 100 23.13 10.50 -3.66
C GLN A 100 22.26 10.68 -2.41
N PRO A 101 20.93 10.52 -2.52
CA PRO A 101 20.07 10.58 -1.35
C PRO A 101 20.25 9.34 -0.47
N ILE A 102 20.00 9.48 0.82
CA ILE A 102 19.63 8.33 1.63
C ILE A 102 18.22 7.90 1.25
N ILE A 103 17.96 6.60 1.28
CA ILE A 103 16.62 6.08 0.98
C ILE A 103 15.97 5.63 2.29
N ILE A 104 14.79 6.17 2.57
CA ILE A 104 13.98 5.76 3.70
C ILE A 104 12.72 5.09 3.15
N THR A 105 12.31 3.98 3.74
CA THR A 105 11.13 3.23 3.30
C THR A 105 10.15 3.02 4.45
N ASP A 106 8.90 2.83 4.09
CA ASP A 106 7.86 2.44 5.04
C ASP A 106 8.11 1.06 5.67
N ASN A 107 8.76 0.15 4.94
CA ASN A 107 8.95 -1.22 5.40
C ASN A 107 10.32 -1.80 5.02
N TYR A 108 10.76 -2.81 5.78
CA TYR A 108 12.09 -3.41 5.65
C TYR A 108 12.29 -4.22 4.35
N TYR A 109 11.23 -4.76 3.73
CA TYR A 109 11.39 -5.50 2.49
C TYR A 109 11.52 -4.58 1.27
N THR A 110 10.88 -3.42 1.26
CA THR A 110 11.15 -2.38 0.25
C THR A 110 12.58 -1.87 0.39
N ALA A 111 13.06 -1.64 1.64
CA ALA A 111 14.46 -1.32 1.91
C ALA A 111 15.42 -2.39 1.35
N ALA A 112 15.12 -3.66 1.62
CA ALA A 112 15.92 -4.78 1.12
C ALA A 112 15.95 -4.85 -0.41
N GLN A 113 14.84 -4.52 -1.09
CA GLN A 113 14.81 -4.47 -2.57
C GLN A 113 15.63 -3.32 -3.12
N VAL A 114 15.64 -2.17 -2.46
CA VAL A 114 16.50 -1.03 -2.82
C VAL A 114 17.99 -1.41 -2.76
N GLU A 115 18.41 -2.04 -1.65
CA GLU A 115 19.79 -2.49 -1.47
C GLU A 115 20.16 -3.63 -2.43
N PHE A 116 19.27 -4.61 -2.62
CA PHE A 116 19.48 -5.71 -3.57
C PHE A 116 19.65 -5.22 -5.01
N ALA A 117 18.92 -4.17 -5.38
CA ALA A 117 19.04 -3.54 -6.69
C ALA A 117 20.28 -2.64 -6.83
N GLY A 118 21.06 -2.43 -5.78
CA GLY A 118 22.23 -1.57 -5.78
C GLY A 118 21.92 -0.07 -5.94
N LEU A 119 20.68 0.34 -5.58
CA LEU A 119 20.28 1.75 -5.70
C LEU A 119 20.89 2.62 -4.60
N SER A 120 21.03 2.08 -3.40
CA SER A 120 21.70 2.72 -2.27
C SER A 120 22.15 1.67 -1.26
N ASN A 121 23.26 1.93 -0.58
CA ASN A 121 23.72 1.18 0.60
C ASN A 121 23.27 1.85 1.91
N GLU A 122 22.76 3.09 1.82
CA GLU A 122 22.25 3.86 2.95
C GLU A 122 20.72 3.88 2.89
N THR A 123 20.14 2.74 3.28
CA THR A 123 18.69 2.54 3.28
C THR A 123 18.21 2.27 4.70
N TYR A 124 17.10 2.93 5.07
CA TYR A 124 16.49 2.86 6.40
C TYR A 124 15.00 2.54 6.29
N THR A 125 14.40 2.06 7.37
CA THR A 125 12.95 1.80 7.43
C THR A 125 12.34 2.36 8.71
N LEU A 126 11.11 2.88 8.61
CA LEU A 126 10.40 3.52 9.72
C LEU A 126 9.36 2.63 10.39
N ASP A 127 8.81 1.61 9.72
CA ASP A 127 7.76 0.74 10.27
C ASP A 127 8.34 -0.22 11.32
N ARG A 128 8.45 0.30 12.55
CA ARG A 128 8.90 -0.48 13.69
C ARG A 128 7.92 -1.59 14.05
N ASP A 129 6.61 -1.34 13.98
CA ASP A 129 5.60 -2.29 14.42
C ASP A 129 5.57 -3.52 13.52
N LYS A 130 5.69 -3.32 12.21
CA LYS A 130 5.83 -4.41 11.25
C LYS A 130 7.13 -5.18 11.46
N ALA A 131 8.24 -4.49 11.71
CA ALA A 131 9.52 -5.11 11.98
C ALA A 131 9.49 -5.95 13.27
N VAL A 132 8.80 -5.50 14.33
CA VAL A 132 8.57 -6.24 15.57
C VAL A 132 7.71 -7.47 15.32
N ARG A 133 6.56 -7.29 14.66
CA ARG A 133 5.62 -8.38 14.35
C ARG A 133 6.29 -9.50 13.54
N ASP A 134 7.14 -9.12 12.58
CA ASP A 134 7.82 -10.05 11.68
C ASP A 134 9.16 -10.55 12.24
N GLY A 135 9.53 -10.18 13.48
CA GLY A 135 10.75 -10.61 14.17
C GLY A 135 12.05 -10.07 13.56
N ARG A 136 11.99 -8.91 12.88
CA ARG A 136 13.15 -8.29 12.20
C ARG A 136 13.79 -7.15 12.98
N ILE A 137 13.10 -6.64 14.00
CA ILE A 137 13.53 -5.43 14.72
C ILE A 137 14.95 -5.54 15.31
N ALA A 138 15.31 -6.66 15.91
CA ALA A 138 16.64 -6.84 16.51
C ALA A 138 17.78 -6.73 15.47
N GLN A 139 17.54 -7.25 14.26
CA GLN A 139 18.50 -7.18 13.16
C GLN A 139 18.63 -5.76 12.61
N LEU A 140 17.52 -5.05 12.44
CA LEU A 140 17.51 -3.67 11.98
C LEU A 140 18.20 -2.74 12.97
N GLN A 141 17.98 -2.94 14.28
CA GLN A 141 18.65 -2.19 15.34
C GLN A 141 20.15 -2.46 15.37
N LEU A 142 20.56 -3.74 15.25
CA LEU A 142 21.99 -4.11 15.22
C LEU A 142 22.71 -3.45 14.03
N TRP A 143 22.04 -3.35 12.90
CA TRP A 143 22.60 -2.73 11.70
C TRP A 143 22.38 -1.22 11.61
N GLN A 144 21.66 -0.64 12.59
CA GLN A 144 21.26 0.76 12.58
C GLN A 144 20.51 1.15 11.29
N LYS A 145 19.65 0.25 10.82
CA LYS A 145 18.83 0.43 9.60
C LYS A 145 17.38 0.81 9.91
N ASP A 146 17.08 1.08 11.16
CA ASP A 146 15.82 1.63 11.64
C ASP A 146 15.93 3.15 11.90
N GLU A 147 14.91 3.73 12.53
CA GLU A 147 14.83 5.14 12.90
C GLU A 147 16.07 5.63 13.69
N SER A 148 16.69 4.76 14.49
CA SER A 148 17.87 5.11 15.29
C SER A 148 19.08 5.46 14.43
N GLY A 149 19.21 4.84 13.25
CA GLY A 149 20.28 5.08 12.31
C GLY A 149 20.21 6.43 11.61
N LEU A 150 19.04 7.08 11.55
CA LEU A 150 18.89 8.38 10.93
C LEU A 150 19.76 9.48 11.57
N ARG A 151 20.10 9.32 12.85
CA ARG A 151 20.98 10.24 13.56
C ARG A 151 22.43 10.22 13.06
N THR A 152 22.83 9.18 12.37
CA THR A 152 24.19 9.05 11.80
C THR A 152 24.32 9.69 10.43
N VAL A 153 23.21 10.08 9.81
CA VAL A 153 23.15 10.60 8.42
C VAL A 153 22.53 11.99 8.35
N LEU A 154 22.78 12.82 9.36
CA LEU A 154 22.29 14.19 9.40
C LEU A 154 22.78 15.00 8.17
N ASN A 155 21.99 15.97 7.76
CA ASN A 155 22.24 16.88 6.63
C ASN A 155 22.33 16.19 5.26
N ARG A 156 21.86 14.95 5.12
CA ARG A 156 21.78 14.24 3.84
C ARG A 156 20.39 14.42 3.22
N PRO A 157 20.30 14.59 1.89
CA PRO A 157 19.02 14.61 1.18
C PRO A 157 18.36 13.25 1.23
N VAL A 158 17.03 13.24 1.17
CA VAL A 158 16.22 12.02 1.37
C VAL A 158 15.31 11.75 0.20
N LEU A 159 15.25 10.49 -0.20
CA LEU A 159 14.17 9.91 -0.97
C LEU A 159 13.37 8.98 -0.04
N TYR A 160 12.15 9.39 0.33
CA TYR A 160 11.26 8.56 1.13
C TYR A 160 10.27 7.83 0.23
N ILE A 161 10.13 6.52 0.41
CA ILE A 161 9.32 5.64 -0.45
C ILE A 161 8.33 4.87 0.40
N ASN A 162 7.03 5.01 0.10
CA ASN A 162 5.96 4.20 0.66
C ASN A 162 5.45 3.18 -0.35
N GLU A 163 5.23 1.95 0.08
CA GLU A 163 4.44 0.95 -0.67
C GLU A 163 2.97 1.05 -0.23
N ASP A 164 2.24 2.00 -0.79
CA ASP A 164 0.87 2.36 -0.39
C ASP A 164 -0.11 1.19 -0.40
N SER A 165 0.06 0.24 -1.33
CA SER A 165 -0.77 -0.95 -1.44
C SER A 165 -0.70 -1.90 -0.22
N THR A 166 0.27 -1.70 0.68
CA THR A 166 0.43 -2.51 1.90
C THR A 166 0.15 -1.75 3.19
N LEU A 167 -0.13 -0.45 3.08
CA LEU A 167 -0.41 0.43 4.21
C LEU A 167 -1.92 0.66 4.33
N THR A 168 -2.40 0.67 5.56
CA THR A 168 -3.68 1.33 5.84
C THR A 168 -3.46 2.84 5.83
N LEU A 169 -4.54 3.60 5.64
CA LEU A 169 -4.43 5.06 5.65
C LEU A 169 -3.91 5.62 7.00
N PRO A 170 -4.34 5.13 8.17
CA PRO A 170 -3.74 5.51 9.46
C PRO A 170 -2.24 5.21 9.54
N ASP A 171 -1.79 4.06 9.03
CA ASP A 171 -0.36 3.71 9.02
C ASP A 171 0.44 4.70 8.16
N LYS A 172 -0.10 5.05 6.98
CA LYS A 172 0.51 6.03 6.08
C LYS A 172 0.64 7.40 6.75
N TYR A 173 -0.41 7.86 7.45
CA TYR A 173 -0.37 9.08 8.25
C TYR A 173 0.70 9.02 9.35
N GLY A 174 0.73 7.93 10.10
CA GLY A 174 1.72 7.73 11.17
C GLY A 174 3.15 7.80 10.65
N LEU A 175 3.46 7.09 9.57
CA LEU A 175 4.80 7.04 8.98
C LEU A 175 5.22 8.38 8.35
N LEU A 176 4.31 9.06 7.65
CA LEU A 176 4.55 10.42 7.15
C LEU A 176 4.77 11.41 8.30
N GLY A 177 3.97 11.31 9.36
CA GLY A 177 4.13 12.13 10.56
C GLY A 177 5.50 11.95 11.22
N ILE A 178 6.00 10.71 11.30
CA ILE A 178 7.36 10.42 11.75
C ILE A 178 8.38 11.08 10.80
N MET A 179 8.24 10.85 9.49
CA MET A 179 9.17 11.40 8.50
C MET A 179 9.24 12.93 8.55
N CYS A 180 8.09 13.60 8.67
CA CYS A 180 8.00 15.07 8.79
C CYS A 180 8.71 15.62 10.03
N GLN A 181 8.99 14.81 11.05
CA GLN A 181 9.76 15.23 12.24
C GLN A 181 11.27 15.17 12.01
N TYR A 182 11.73 14.46 10.99
CA TYR A 182 13.15 14.27 10.70
C TYR A 182 13.69 15.16 9.58
N VAL A 183 12.84 15.96 8.93
CA VAL A 183 13.23 16.77 7.76
C VAL A 183 12.78 18.23 7.90
N ASN A 184 13.37 19.11 7.09
CA ASN A 184 12.98 20.52 7.03
C ASN A 184 11.84 20.79 6.04
N SER A 185 11.74 19.96 5.01
CA SER A 185 10.67 19.98 4.02
C SER A 185 10.54 18.59 3.40
N ILE A 186 9.33 18.29 2.95
CA ILE A 186 9.02 17.04 2.24
C ILE A 186 7.84 17.29 1.32
N GLU A 187 7.90 16.77 0.11
CA GLU A 187 6.85 16.87 -0.89
C GLU A 187 6.64 15.54 -1.62
N LEU A 188 5.42 15.25 -2.03
CA LEU A 188 5.13 14.15 -2.94
C LEU A 188 5.67 14.51 -4.32
N ALA A 189 6.59 13.73 -4.84
CA ALA A 189 7.27 14.02 -6.09
C ALA A 189 6.79 13.16 -7.26
N ASP A 190 6.40 11.92 -6.98
CA ASP A 190 6.02 10.97 -8.01
C ASP A 190 5.26 9.78 -7.43
N GLU A 191 4.55 9.04 -8.28
CA GLU A 191 3.87 7.80 -7.93
C GLU A 191 4.12 6.75 -9.02
N LEU A 192 4.38 5.52 -8.59
CA LEU A 192 4.48 4.38 -9.49
C LEU A 192 3.28 3.46 -9.25
N ILE A 193 2.42 3.34 -10.25
CA ILE A 193 1.24 2.50 -10.23
C ILE A 193 1.49 1.29 -11.13
N LEU A 194 1.37 0.10 -10.56
CA LEU A 194 1.58 -1.17 -11.24
C LEU A 194 0.33 -2.05 -11.11
N PHE A 195 0.13 -2.94 -12.08
CA PHE A 195 -0.94 -3.94 -12.05
C PHE A 195 -2.33 -3.31 -11.84
N ASN A 196 -2.63 -2.26 -12.63
CA ASN A 196 -3.89 -1.52 -12.59
C ASN A 196 -4.27 -1.00 -11.18
N GLY A 197 -3.26 -0.60 -10.38
CA GLY A 197 -3.47 -0.07 -9.04
C GLY A 197 -3.29 -1.07 -7.89
N ASP A 198 -3.18 -2.37 -8.18
CA ASP A 198 -2.97 -3.39 -7.14
C ASP A 198 -1.63 -3.23 -6.39
N LYS A 199 -0.65 -2.56 -7.00
CA LYS A 199 0.61 -2.20 -6.35
C LYS A 199 0.97 -0.76 -6.66
N ARG A 200 1.15 0.04 -5.61
CA ARG A 200 1.41 1.47 -5.70
C ARG A 200 2.54 1.86 -4.77
N PHE A 201 3.42 2.71 -5.29
CA PHE A 201 4.49 3.34 -4.52
C PHE A 201 4.39 4.85 -4.63
N SER A 202 4.45 5.55 -3.51
CA SER A 202 4.58 7.01 -3.46
C SER A 202 6.02 7.39 -3.12
N TYR A 203 6.56 8.34 -3.86
CA TYR A 203 7.93 8.85 -3.72
C TYR A 203 7.89 10.28 -3.22
N TYR A 204 8.50 10.51 -2.07
CA TYR A 204 8.60 11.83 -1.46
C TYR A 204 10.05 12.30 -1.49
N LEU A 205 10.25 13.54 -1.93
CA LEU A 205 11.53 14.23 -1.82
C LEU A 205 11.55 15.03 -0.52
N ALA A 206 12.58 14.81 0.29
CA ALA A 206 12.79 15.63 1.48
C ALA A 206 14.17 16.27 1.42
N ASP A 207 14.26 17.48 1.98
CA ASP A 207 15.48 18.29 1.88
C ASP A 207 16.65 17.60 2.59
N ARG A 208 16.67 17.60 3.90
CA ARG A 208 17.77 17.06 4.69
C ARG A 208 17.31 16.49 6.01
N ILE A 209 17.97 15.42 6.44
CA ILE A 209 17.75 14.88 7.78
C ILE A 209 18.24 15.88 8.82
N ILE A 210 17.38 16.16 9.79
CA ILE A 210 17.67 17.01 10.94
C ILE A 210 17.68 16.18 12.23
N ASP A 211 18.39 16.67 13.25
CA ASP A 211 18.30 16.09 14.57
C ASP A 211 16.96 16.46 15.22
N ARG A 212 16.12 15.45 15.46
CA ARG A 212 14.82 15.61 16.11
C ARG A 212 14.90 16.29 17.49
N GLN A 213 16.00 16.06 18.23
CA GLN A 213 16.20 16.63 19.56
C GLN A 213 16.47 18.14 19.52
N SER A 214 16.98 18.66 18.42
CA SER A 214 17.24 20.08 18.23
C SER A 214 16.01 20.91 17.87
N ARG A 215 14.84 20.29 17.69
CA ARG A 215 13.55 20.95 17.40
C ARG A 215 12.45 20.51 18.37
N PRO A 216 12.34 21.15 19.54
CA PRO A 216 11.23 20.91 20.46
C PRO A 216 9.88 21.44 19.91
N ASP A 217 9.90 22.43 19.02
CA ASP A 217 8.70 23.04 18.45
C ASP A 217 8.51 22.69 16.98
N PHE A 218 7.70 21.73 16.77
CA PHE A 218 6.82 21.35 15.67
C PHE A 218 6.91 22.13 14.34
N ARG A 219 7.00 21.33 13.31
CA ARG A 219 6.78 21.58 11.87
C ARG A 219 6.60 23.03 11.45
N SER A 220 7.60 23.57 10.78
CA SER A 220 7.52 24.86 10.09
C SER A 220 6.92 24.76 8.69
N PHE A 221 6.45 23.57 8.28
CA PHE A 221 5.90 23.28 6.96
C PHE A 221 4.77 22.25 7.08
N PRO A 222 3.80 22.25 6.15
CA PRO A 222 2.75 21.25 6.11
C PRO A 222 3.31 19.86 5.73
N CYS A 223 2.90 18.82 6.46
CA CYS A 223 3.22 17.45 6.10
C CYS A 223 2.30 17.01 4.94
N PRO A 224 2.82 16.35 3.87
CA PRO A 224 2.04 16.00 2.69
C PRO A 224 1.14 14.77 2.97
N TYR A 225 0.26 14.90 3.95
CA TYR A 225 -0.73 13.88 4.25
C TYR A 225 -1.66 13.69 3.05
N PRO A 226 -2.01 12.45 2.71
CA PRO A 226 -3.04 12.22 1.71
C PRO A 226 -4.39 12.76 2.21
N PRO A 227 -5.21 13.35 1.34
CA PRO A 227 -6.54 13.76 1.71
C PRO A 227 -7.42 12.56 2.02
N ARG A 228 -8.54 12.78 2.70
CA ARG A 228 -9.56 11.78 2.97
C ARG A 228 -10.92 12.29 2.53
N ALA A 229 -11.72 11.41 1.95
CA ALA A 229 -13.10 11.71 1.64
C ALA A 229 -14.00 10.49 1.86
N TRP A 230 -15.27 10.77 2.00
CA TRP A 230 -16.31 9.79 2.05
C TRP A 230 -17.58 10.32 1.37
N ILE A 231 -18.34 9.43 0.74
CA ILE A 231 -19.66 9.73 0.23
C ILE A 231 -20.67 9.23 1.27
N ASP A 232 -21.40 10.13 1.92
CA ASP A 232 -22.44 9.73 2.86
C ASP A 232 -23.69 9.25 2.11
N TYR A 233 -24.00 9.89 0.98
CA TYR A 233 -25.13 9.56 0.14
C TYR A 233 -24.77 9.80 -1.35
N PRO A 234 -25.17 8.89 -2.26
CA PRO A 234 -25.92 7.65 -2.06
C PRO A 234 -25.09 6.55 -1.39
N GLU A 235 -25.77 5.55 -0.81
CA GLU A 235 -25.13 4.32 -0.37
C GLU A 235 -24.63 3.49 -1.56
N ALA A 236 -23.73 2.55 -1.31
CA ALA A 236 -23.29 1.61 -2.33
C ALA A 236 -24.48 0.79 -2.88
N GLU A 237 -24.49 0.53 -4.17
CA GLU A 237 -25.55 -0.20 -4.89
C GLU A 237 -26.91 0.48 -4.90
N ALA A 238 -27.03 1.73 -4.45
CA ALA A 238 -28.27 2.48 -4.49
C ALA A 238 -28.79 2.67 -5.91
N GLU A 239 -30.11 2.61 -6.11
CA GLU A 239 -30.77 2.99 -7.37
C GLU A 239 -30.97 4.51 -7.41
N LEU A 240 -30.49 5.13 -8.47
CA LEU A 240 -30.56 6.57 -8.68
C LEU A 240 -31.41 6.87 -9.91
N SER A 241 -32.28 7.91 -9.83
CA SER A 241 -33.10 8.37 -10.94
C SER A 241 -33.33 9.87 -10.87
N SER A 242 -33.55 10.49 -12.01
CA SER A 242 -33.83 11.93 -12.14
C SER A 242 -32.73 12.80 -11.56
N THR A 243 -32.98 13.49 -10.46
CA THR A 243 -31.99 14.37 -9.79
C THR A 243 -31.69 13.86 -8.41
N VAL A 244 -30.41 13.67 -8.11
CA VAL A 244 -29.93 13.11 -6.83
C VAL A 244 -28.88 14.05 -6.22
N ASP A 245 -29.00 14.33 -4.92
CA ASP A 245 -27.97 15.06 -4.17
C ASP A 245 -26.91 14.10 -3.67
N ILE A 246 -25.72 14.17 -4.24
CA ILE A 246 -24.53 13.46 -3.73
C ILE A 246 -23.96 14.28 -2.57
N ARG A 247 -23.74 13.67 -1.42
CA ARG A 247 -23.26 14.35 -0.21
C ARG A 247 -22.16 13.53 0.46
N GLY A 248 -21.26 14.25 1.12
CA GLY A 248 -20.21 13.63 1.89
C GLY A 248 -19.31 14.65 2.55
N TRP A 249 -18.13 14.19 2.89
CA TRP A 249 -17.09 15.03 3.48
C TRP A 249 -15.73 14.73 2.86
N ALA A 250 -14.84 15.72 2.92
CA ALA A 250 -13.44 15.63 2.52
C ALA A 250 -12.61 16.53 3.44
N TYR A 251 -11.38 16.12 3.74
CA TYR A 251 -10.39 16.93 4.45
C TYR A 251 -8.97 16.51 4.07
N ASN A 252 -8.02 17.41 4.31
CA ASN A 252 -6.59 17.15 4.13
C ASN A 252 -5.79 17.82 5.25
N GLU A 253 -5.37 17.01 6.22
CA GLU A 253 -4.57 17.48 7.34
C GLU A 253 -3.37 18.31 6.88
N ASP A 254 -3.03 19.37 7.61
CA ASP A 254 -1.96 20.32 7.37
C ASP A 254 -2.09 21.15 6.07
N ILE A 255 -2.70 20.62 5.03
CA ILE A 255 -2.74 21.23 3.69
C ILE A 255 -4.08 21.91 3.42
N GLY A 256 -5.18 21.19 3.65
CA GLY A 256 -6.53 21.64 3.33
C GLY A 256 -6.97 21.26 1.91
N VAL A 257 -8.28 21.41 1.68
CA VAL A 257 -8.97 21.09 0.44
C VAL A 257 -9.31 22.37 -0.32
N GLN A 258 -8.90 22.46 -1.59
CA GLN A 258 -9.23 23.55 -2.49
C GLN A 258 -10.54 23.31 -3.24
N ALA A 259 -10.74 22.06 -3.70
CA ALA A 259 -11.92 21.70 -4.47
C ALA A 259 -12.23 20.21 -4.33
N VAL A 260 -13.52 19.90 -4.49
CA VAL A 260 -14.03 18.51 -4.56
C VAL A 260 -14.79 18.38 -5.87
N TYR A 261 -14.52 17.31 -6.62
CA TYR A 261 -15.18 17.03 -7.88
C TYR A 261 -15.86 15.67 -7.84
N LEU A 262 -17.02 15.59 -8.48
CA LEU A 262 -17.70 14.33 -8.71
C LEU A 262 -17.12 13.64 -9.93
N ILE A 263 -16.81 12.36 -9.80
CA ILE A 263 -16.34 11.47 -10.87
C ILE A 263 -17.38 10.39 -11.10
N ILE A 264 -17.73 10.12 -12.34
CA ILE A 264 -18.56 8.98 -12.76
C ILE A 264 -17.86 8.31 -13.93
N ASP A 265 -17.64 6.99 -13.85
CA ASP A 265 -16.99 6.18 -14.89
C ASP A 265 -15.68 6.82 -15.39
N ASP A 266 -14.82 7.20 -14.44
CA ASP A 266 -13.53 7.86 -14.67
C ASP A 266 -13.60 9.29 -15.28
N GLN A 267 -14.79 9.84 -15.47
CA GLN A 267 -14.96 11.19 -16.01
C GLN A 267 -15.29 12.18 -14.89
N ARG A 268 -14.62 13.33 -14.89
CA ARG A 268 -14.95 14.45 -14.00
C ARG A 268 -16.23 15.11 -14.48
N ILE A 269 -17.31 15.00 -13.67
CA ILE A 269 -18.65 15.51 -13.99
C ILE A 269 -18.78 16.98 -13.62
N GLY A 270 -18.29 17.37 -12.43
CA GLY A 270 -18.38 18.75 -12.01
C GLY A 270 -17.84 19.00 -10.61
N ARG A 271 -17.68 20.29 -10.29
CA ARG A 271 -17.22 20.73 -8.98
C ARG A 271 -18.36 20.72 -7.97
N ALA A 272 -18.17 20.03 -6.86
CA ALA A 272 -19.11 20.02 -5.75
C ALA A 272 -19.01 21.33 -4.94
N ARG A 273 -20.11 21.70 -4.32
CA ARG A 273 -20.12 22.78 -3.35
C ARG A 273 -19.48 22.26 -2.04
N TYR A 274 -18.30 22.76 -1.72
CA TYR A 274 -17.57 22.43 -0.50
C TYR A 274 -17.73 23.57 0.50
N SER A 275 -18.74 23.49 1.38
CA SER A 275 -19.08 24.59 2.30
C SER A 275 -19.97 24.17 3.47
N ILE A 276 -20.07 22.87 3.75
CA ILE A 276 -20.97 22.34 4.79
C ILE A 276 -20.18 22.10 6.07
N ARG A 277 -20.70 22.61 7.19
CA ARG A 277 -20.11 22.39 8.51
C ARG A 277 -20.32 20.94 8.96
N ARG A 278 -19.26 20.26 9.40
CA ARG A 278 -19.24 18.84 9.78
C ARG A 278 -18.41 18.64 11.05
N GLU A 279 -18.89 19.16 12.17
CA GLU A 279 -18.27 18.93 13.48
C GLU A 279 -18.25 17.44 13.86
N ASP A 280 -19.30 16.71 13.45
CA ASP A 280 -19.36 15.26 13.59
C ASP A 280 -18.18 14.55 12.95
N VAL A 281 -17.71 15.02 11.78
CA VAL A 281 -16.53 14.48 11.11
C VAL A 281 -15.24 14.90 11.82
N VAL A 282 -15.15 16.15 12.27
CA VAL A 282 -13.99 16.61 13.04
C VAL A 282 -13.78 15.74 14.27
N ASP A 283 -14.85 15.49 15.04
CA ASP A 283 -14.78 14.69 16.25
C ASP A 283 -14.53 13.20 15.97
N ALA A 284 -15.28 12.62 15.02
CA ALA A 284 -15.19 11.20 14.72
C ALA A 284 -13.87 10.79 14.08
N MET A 285 -13.29 11.66 13.23
CA MET A 285 -12.03 11.41 12.52
C MET A 285 -10.80 11.98 13.25
N GLY A 286 -11.02 12.77 14.31
CA GLY A 286 -9.95 13.41 15.06
C GLY A 286 -9.16 14.41 14.22
N VAL A 287 -9.86 15.20 13.37
CA VAL A 287 -9.21 16.20 12.50
C VAL A 287 -8.61 17.32 13.36
N GLN A 288 -7.31 17.52 13.26
CA GLN A 288 -6.58 18.43 14.15
C GLN A 288 -6.01 19.65 13.44
N SER A 289 -5.56 19.50 12.19
CA SER A 289 -4.74 20.48 11.51
C SER A 289 -5.25 20.87 10.12
N ASP A 290 -6.42 20.40 9.70
CA ASP A 290 -6.99 20.81 8.41
C ASP A 290 -7.46 22.29 8.50
N PRO A 291 -6.93 23.20 7.64
CA PRO A 291 -7.29 24.61 7.66
C PRO A 291 -8.74 24.89 7.27
N ASN A 292 -9.45 23.93 6.65
CA ASN A 292 -10.88 24.07 6.32
C ASN A 292 -11.79 23.71 7.49
N ALA A 293 -11.30 22.98 8.50
CA ALA A 293 -12.14 22.55 9.61
C ALA A 293 -12.80 23.73 10.34
N PRO A 294 -14.07 23.60 10.68
CA PRO A 294 -14.99 22.46 10.57
C PRO A 294 -15.80 22.40 9.26
N ILE A 295 -15.46 23.16 8.22
CA ILE A 295 -16.17 23.20 6.95
C ILE A 295 -15.62 22.09 6.05
N LEU A 296 -16.04 20.84 6.29
CA LEU A 296 -15.50 19.65 5.64
C LEU A 296 -16.51 18.96 4.70
N GLY A 297 -17.76 19.38 4.71
CA GLY A 297 -18.81 18.73 3.93
C GLY A 297 -18.95 19.30 2.52
N TYR A 298 -19.28 18.41 1.60
CA TYR A 298 -19.60 18.77 0.22
C TYR A 298 -20.98 18.27 -0.20
N SER A 299 -21.53 18.89 -1.26
CA SER A 299 -22.72 18.44 -1.96
C SER A 299 -22.61 18.70 -3.45
N TYR A 300 -23.17 17.79 -4.26
CA TYR A 300 -23.29 17.91 -5.69
C TYR A 300 -24.68 17.44 -6.15
N ARG A 301 -25.36 18.23 -6.95
CA ARG A 301 -26.65 17.87 -7.52
C ARG A 301 -26.46 17.21 -8.87
N LEU A 302 -26.61 15.89 -8.90
CA LEU A 302 -26.42 15.08 -10.09
C LEU A 302 -27.74 14.92 -10.84
N ASP A 303 -27.75 15.26 -12.14
CA ASP A 303 -28.81 14.88 -13.05
C ASP A 303 -28.45 13.54 -13.72
N THR A 304 -29.16 12.48 -13.32
CA THR A 304 -28.90 11.13 -13.82
C THR A 304 -29.41 10.90 -15.23
N THR A 305 -30.28 11.75 -15.76
CA THR A 305 -30.88 11.60 -17.10
C THR A 305 -29.85 11.68 -18.23
N SER A 306 -28.69 12.27 -17.96
CA SER A 306 -27.55 12.33 -18.89
C SER A 306 -26.75 11.03 -18.99
N PHE A 307 -27.04 10.03 -18.14
CA PHE A 307 -26.33 8.75 -18.10
C PHE A 307 -27.21 7.60 -18.58
N SER A 308 -26.57 6.55 -19.08
CA SER A 308 -27.27 5.31 -19.48
C SER A 308 -27.83 4.59 -18.26
N ASN A 309 -28.90 3.79 -18.46
CA ASN A 309 -29.34 2.89 -17.40
C ASN A 309 -28.31 1.77 -17.21
N GLY A 310 -27.99 1.45 -15.95
CA GLY A 310 -27.01 0.41 -15.63
C GLY A 310 -26.19 0.72 -14.37
N TYR A 311 -25.12 -0.03 -14.19
CA TYR A 311 -24.16 0.18 -13.10
C TYR A 311 -23.13 1.22 -13.53
N HIS A 312 -22.85 2.17 -12.64
CA HIS A 312 -21.87 3.23 -12.79
C HIS A 312 -20.95 3.28 -11.58
N GLN A 313 -19.70 3.64 -11.80
CA GLN A 313 -18.74 3.84 -10.72
C GLN A 313 -18.71 5.31 -10.32
N LEU A 314 -19.13 5.60 -9.10
CA LEU A 314 -19.08 6.92 -8.48
C LEU A 314 -17.81 7.06 -7.66
N ALA A 315 -17.13 8.20 -7.76
CA ALA A 315 -15.97 8.55 -6.95
C ALA A 315 -15.89 10.05 -6.69
N ILE A 316 -15.03 10.44 -5.76
CA ILE A 316 -14.72 11.85 -5.47
C ILE A 316 -13.25 12.10 -5.79
N GLU A 317 -12.99 13.18 -6.51
CA GLU A 317 -11.65 13.71 -6.69
C GLU A 317 -11.47 14.96 -5.81
N ILE A 318 -10.43 14.95 -5.01
CA ILE A 318 -10.08 16.02 -4.08
C ILE A 318 -8.85 16.72 -4.65
N GLU A 319 -8.94 18.02 -4.87
CA GLU A 319 -7.80 18.87 -5.17
C GLU A 319 -7.42 19.61 -3.89
N ASN A 320 -6.20 19.42 -3.42
CA ASN A 320 -5.72 20.09 -2.20
C ASN A 320 -5.16 21.50 -2.50
N LEU A 321 -4.88 22.29 -1.46
CA LEU A 321 -4.34 23.64 -1.61
C LEU A 321 -2.93 23.71 -2.23
N GLN A 322 -2.24 22.58 -2.37
CA GLN A 322 -0.97 22.46 -3.09
C GLN A 322 -1.15 22.08 -4.58
N GLY A 323 -2.40 21.94 -5.05
CA GLY A 323 -2.71 21.58 -6.44
C GLY A 323 -2.56 20.10 -6.77
N THR A 324 -2.39 19.23 -5.76
CA THR A 324 -2.35 17.79 -5.97
C THR A 324 -3.76 17.21 -5.92
N SER A 325 -4.09 16.34 -6.89
CA SER A 325 -5.40 15.69 -6.96
C SER A 325 -5.32 14.23 -6.51
N TYR A 326 -6.34 13.81 -5.75
CA TYR A 326 -6.49 12.45 -5.22
C TYR A 326 -7.90 11.96 -5.46
N ARG A 327 -8.03 10.67 -5.75
CA ARG A 327 -9.33 10.03 -5.93
C ARG A 327 -9.66 9.14 -4.74
N GLU A 328 -10.85 9.33 -4.18
CA GLU A 328 -11.33 8.66 -2.97
C GLU A 328 -12.82 8.31 -3.05
N GLY A 329 -13.31 7.49 -2.14
CA GLY A 329 -14.73 7.23 -1.94
C GLY A 329 -15.39 6.44 -3.06
N GLU A 330 -14.66 5.57 -3.76
CA GLU A 330 -15.22 4.79 -4.87
C GLU A 330 -16.37 3.86 -4.44
N ARG A 331 -17.46 3.88 -5.21
CA ARG A 331 -18.59 2.98 -5.05
C ARG A 331 -19.38 2.76 -6.32
N VAL A 332 -20.03 1.63 -6.41
CA VAL A 332 -20.93 1.31 -7.51
C VAL A 332 -22.34 1.79 -7.15
N VAL A 333 -23.01 2.42 -8.12
CA VAL A 333 -24.43 2.81 -8.04
C VAL A 333 -25.16 2.32 -9.29
N ARG A 334 -26.47 2.22 -9.26
CA ARG A 334 -27.27 1.82 -10.40
C ARG A 334 -28.16 2.98 -10.85
N ILE A 335 -28.00 3.44 -12.08
CA ILE A 335 -28.88 4.45 -12.67
C ILE A 335 -30.07 3.77 -13.35
N ARG A 336 -31.27 4.27 -13.09
CA ARG A 336 -32.52 3.79 -13.65
C ARG A 336 -33.44 4.99 -13.91
N ASN A 337 -33.37 5.56 -15.08
CA ASN A 337 -34.20 6.66 -15.55
C ASN A 337 -35.44 6.15 -16.27
#